data_6d9d71dfc5b982a7381223fec51224ae
#
_entry.id   6d9d71dfc5b982a7381223fec51224ae
#
_cell.length_a   1.000
_cell.length_b   1.000
_cell.length_c   1.000
_cell.angle_alpha   90.00
_cell.angle_beta   90.00
_cell.angle_gamma   90.00
#
_symmetry.space_group_name_H-M   'P 1'
#
loop_
_entity.id
_entity.type
_entity.pdbx_description
1 polymer ?
#
loop_
_entity_poly.entity_id
_entity_poly.type
_entity_poly.pdbx_seq_one_letter_code
_entity_poly.pdbx_strand_id
1 'polypeptide(L)'
;MLFARLLSKIFDKKGIILIDSQGQKYICGKPDLKNPLTVKLLKKDLNWKLALNPDWSFPEAYTRGEIEIENGSLIDFLNMTFENIGKKEINAYGYIIKKILHAWRFVSNYNLPTKSKKNVKHHYDKGEDLYDLFLDKKHRPQ
;
A
#
# COMPACT_ATOMS: atom_id res chain seq x y z
N MET A 1 14.11 -4.86 -9.84
CA MET A 1 12.94 -4.89 -8.94
C MET A 1 11.70 -4.46 -9.70
N LEU A 2 10.53 -5.13 -9.53
CA LEU A 2 9.32 -4.83 -10.30
C LEU A 2 8.72 -3.47 -9.91
N PHE A 3 8.58 -3.21 -8.62
CA PHE A 3 8.03 -1.95 -8.12
C PHE A 3 8.85 -0.74 -8.57
N ALA A 4 10.18 -0.82 -8.55
CA ALA A 4 11.04 0.25 -9.08
C ALA A 4 10.79 0.54 -10.56
N ARG A 5 10.56 -0.49 -11.39
CA ARG A 5 10.22 -0.31 -12.81
C ARG A 5 8.87 0.41 -13.01
N LEU A 6 7.89 0.12 -12.15
CA LEU A 6 6.60 0.82 -12.18
C LEU A 6 6.76 2.28 -11.76
N LEU A 7 7.49 2.53 -10.67
CA LEU A 7 7.78 3.89 -10.21
C LEU A 7 8.54 4.71 -11.25
N SER A 8 9.55 4.13 -11.90
CA SER A 8 10.31 4.83 -12.96
C SER A 8 9.44 5.26 -14.15
N LYS A 9 8.29 4.62 -14.36
CA LYS A 9 7.32 5.05 -15.39
C LYS A 9 6.43 6.19 -14.91
N ILE A 10 6.21 6.31 -13.61
CA ILE A 10 5.41 7.37 -12.99
C ILE A 10 6.25 8.63 -12.82
N PHE A 11 7.45 8.48 -12.24
CA PHE A 11 8.35 9.58 -11.96
C PHE A 11 9.13 9.99 -13.23
N ASP A 12 8.94 11.25 -13.65
CA ASP A 12 9.52 11.77 -14.89
C ASP A 12 10.39 13.02 -14.65
N LYS A 13 9.82 14.02 -13.95
CA LYS A 13 10.47 15.32 -13.72
C LYS A 13 11.24 15.37 -12.42
N LYS A 14 10.58 15.01 -11.34
CA LYS A 14 11.16 14.82 -10.01
C LYS A 14 11.26 13.32 -9.76
N GLY A 15 12.23 12.90 -8.97
CA GLY A 15 12.42 11.48 -8.73
C GLY A 15 12.78 11.16 -7.30
N ILE A 16 12.84 9.89 -7.02
CA ILE A 16 13.19 9.33 -5.71
C ILE A 16 14.27 8.26 -5.87
N ILE A 17 14.96 7.97 -4.79
CA ILE A 17 15.78 6.76 -4.66
C ILE A 17 14.96 5.72 -3.90
N LEU A 18 14.79 4.55 -4.49
CA LEU A 18 14.18 3.40 -3.82
C LEU A 18 15.29 2.44 -3.41
N ILE A 19 15.27 1.98 -2.17
CA ILE A 19 16.22 0.98 -1.64
C ILE A 19 15.40 -0.25 -1.24
N ASP A 20 15.80 -1.42 -1.73
CA ASP A 20 15.13 -2.66 -1.36
C ASP A 20 15.70 -3.27 -0.06
N SER A 21 15.09 -4.35 0.41
CA SER A 21 15.49 -5.04 1.64
C SER A 21 16.89 -5.67 1.60
N GLN A 22 17.55 -5.66 0.45
CA GLN A 22 18.93 -6.12 0.27
C GLN A 22 19.92 -4.95 0.17
N GLY A 23 19.42 -3.71 0.29
CA GLY A 23 20.23 -2.49 0.16
C GLY A 23 20.49 -2.07 -1.29
N GLN A 24 19.90 -2.74 -2.28
CA GLN A 24 20.03 -2.38 -3.68
C GLN A 24 19.27 -1.07 -3.97
N LYS A 25 19.96 -0.09 -4.56
CA LYS A 25 19.42 1.23 -4.90
C LYS A 25 18.85 1.23 -6.32
N TYR A 26 17.68 1.84 -6.47
CA TYR A 26 17.01 2.05 -7.75
C TYR A 26 16.64 3.53 -7.88
N ILE A 27 17.06 4.15 -8.95
CA ILE A 27 16.75 5.54 -9.26
C ILE A 27 15.43 5.56 -10.05
N CYS A 28 14.42 6.26 -9.53
CA CYS A 28 13.13 6.44 -10.17
C CYS A 28 12.94 7.90 -10.51
N GLY A 29 12.97 8.25 -11.80
CA GLY A 29 12.91 9.62 -12.28
C GLY A 29 14.22 10.39 -12.13
N LYS A 30 14.13 11.69 -11.84
CA LYS A 30 15.26 12.61 -11.65
C LYS A 30 15.28 13.08 -10.19
N PRO A 31 15.92 12.37 -9.27
CA PRO A 31 16.04 12.81 -7.88
C PRO A 31 16.95 14.03 -7.75
N ASP A 32 16.74 14.79 -6.67
CA ASP A 32 17.68 15.83 -6.29
C ASP A 32 19.03 15.19 -5.92
N LEU A 33 20.12 15.69 -6.52
CA LEU A 33 21.45 15.13 -6.28
C LEU A 33 22.00 15.48 -4.90
N LYS A 34 21.54 16.61 -4.29
CA LYS A 34 22.03 17.06 -2.98
C LYS A 34 21.29 16.38 -1.83
N ASN A 35 19.97 16.25 -1.95
CA ASN A 35 19.14 15.69 -0.88
C ASN A 35 18.00 14.85 -1.49
N PRO A 36 18.29 13.66 -2.05
CA PRO A 36 17.30 12.84 -2.69
C PRO A 36 16.30 12.26 -1.70
N LEU A 37 15.00 12.45 -1.98
CA LEU A 37 13.98 11.72 -1.24
C LEU A 37 14.18 10.22 -1.44
N THR A 38 14.38 9.51 -0.34
CA THR A 38 14.72 8.09 -0.37
C THR A 38 13.65 7.27 0.33
N VAL A 39 13.18 6.21 -0.32
CA VAL A 39 12.21 5.26 0.22
C VAL A 39 12.89 3.91 0.38
N LYS A 40 12.91 3.38 1.61
CA LYS A 40 13.47 2.06 1.92
C LYS A 40 12.36 1.05 2.15
N LEU A 41 12.49 -0.11 1.53
CA LEU A 41 11.62 -1.26 1.75
C LEU A 41 12.36 -2.28 2.63
N LEU A 42 11.90 -2.49 3.84
CA LEU A 42 12.58 -3.34 4.81
C LEU A 42 12.29 -4.84 4.61
N LYS A 43 11.25 -5.18 3.83
CA LYS A 43 10.85 -6.57 3.56
C LYS A 43 10.87 -6.91 2.07
N LYS A 44 11.30 -8.14 1.73
CA LYS A 44 11.39 -8.62 0.34
C LYS A 44 10.05 -8.71 -0.37
N ASP A 45 9.01 -9.08 0.33
CA ASP A 45 7.65 -9.25 -0.21
C ASP A 45 6.98 -7.94 -0.59
N LEU A 46 7.44 -6.81 -0.07
CA LEU A 46 6.92 -5.49 -0.42
C LEU A 46 7.09 -5.17 -1.91
N ASN A 47 8.14 -5.68 -2.55
CA ASN A 47 8.32 -5.52 -3.99
C ASN A 47 7.11 -5.98 -4.80
N TRP A 48 6.56 -7.14 -4.47
CA TRP A 48 5.40 -7.70 -5.16
C TRP A 48 4.09 -7.09 -4.69
N LYS A 49 3.93 -6.92 -3.38
CA LYS A 49 2.73 -6.31 -2.79
C LYS A 49 2.48 -4.91 -3.33
N LEU A 50 3.50 -4.06 -3.33
CA LEU A 50 3.42 -2.70 -3.86
C LEU A 50 3.27 -2.65 -5.38
N ALA A 51 3.84 -3.61 -6.10
CA ALA A 51 3.69 -3.67 -7.55
C ALA A 51 2.26 -4.09 -7.96
N LEU A 52 1.62 -4.98 -7.21
CA LEU A 52 0.29 -5.50 -7.52
C LEU A 52 -0.84 -4.63 -6.97
N ASN A 53 -0.68 -4.10 -5.77
CA ASN A 53 -1.71 -3.31 -5.09
C ASN A 53 -1.11 -2.18 -4.24
N PRO A 54 -0.57 -1.13 -4.86
CA PRO A 54 0.10 -0.05 -4.13
C PRO A 54 -0.84 0.70 -3.18
N ASP A 55 -2.11 0.90 -3.60
CA ASP A 55 -3.09 1.71 -2.86
C ASP A 55 -3.41 1.13 -1.47
N TRP A 56 -3.34 -0.19 -1.32
CA TRP A 56 -3.56 -0.87 -0.06
C TRP A 56 -2.25 -1.20 0.66
N SER A 57 -1.28 -1.71 -0.08
CA SER A 57 -0.04 -2.23 0.51
C SER A 57 0.88 -1.14 1.04
N PHE A 58 0.86 0.07 0.42
CA PHE A 58 1.74 1.15 0.85
C PHE A 58 1.34 1.71 2.23
N PRO A 59 0.07 2.12 2.48
CA PRO A 59 -0.35 2.57 3.81
C PRO A 59 -0.17 1.51 4.89
N GLU A 60 -0.50 0.25 4.59
CA GLU A 60 -0.34 -0.85 5.54
C GLU A 60 1.13 -1.08 5.91
N ALA A 61 2.02 -1.13 4.93
CA ALA A 61 3.45 -1.34 5.17
C ALA A 61 4.09 -0.14 5.89
N TYR A 62 3.67 1.08 5.55
CA TYR A 62 4.16 2.28 6.22
C TYR A 62 3.75 2.32 7.70
N THR A 63 2.48 2.03 8.02
CA THR A 63 2.01 2.00 9.41
C THR A 63 2.64 0.89 10.24
N ARG A 64 3.07 -0.20 9.60
CA ARG A 64 3.83 -1.29 10.26
C ARG A 64 5.33 -0.99 10.40
N GLY A 65 5.80 0.16 9.92
CA GLY A 65 7.23 0.48 9.92
C GLY A 65 8.06 -0.40 8.97
N GLU A 66 7.42 -0.97 7.94
CA GLU A 66 8.09 -1.79 6.92
C GLU A 66 8.61 -0.94 5.74
N ILE A 67 8.24 0.34 5.71
CA ILE A 67 8.71 1.36 4.77
C ILE A 67 9.26 2.53 5.57
N GLU A 68 10.47 2.95 5.26
CA GLU A 68 11.11 4.15 5.80
C GLU A 68 11.27 5.20 4.71
N ILE A 69 11.10 6.48 5.08
CA ILE A 69 11.31 7.62 4.19
C ILE A 69 12.42 8.47 4.79
N GLU A 70 13.48 8.68 4.02
CA GLU A 70 14.62 9.52 4.39
C GLU A 70 14.69 10.76 3.50
N ASN A 71 15.28 11.82 4.05
CA ASN A 71 15.47 13.12 3.39
C ASN A 71 14.14 13.76 2.94
N GLY A 72 13.09 13.54 3.71
CA GLY A 72 11.75 14.08 3.49
C GLY A 72 10.70 13.37 4.33
N SER A 73 9.46 13.75 4.14
CA SER A 73 8.30 13.22 4.84
C SER A 73 7.44 12.36 3.92
N LEU A 74 6.48 11.63 4.50
CA LEU A 74 5.42 10.94 3.75
C LEU A 74 4.65 11.92 2.85
N ILE A 75 4.40 13.14 3.34
CA ILE A 75 3.68 14.16 2.59
C ILE A 75 4.49 14.59 1.35
N ASP A 76 5.80 14.72 1.47
CA ASP A 76 6.68 15.06 0.33
C ASP A 76 6.65 13.95 -0.72
N PHE A 77 6.70 12.69 -0.29
CA PHE A 77 6.58 11.53 -1.18
C PHE A 77 5.22 11.52 -1.91
N LEU A 78 4.12 11.73 -1.19
CA LEU A 78 2.78 11.74 -1.78
C LEU A 78 2.60 12.91 -2.75
N ASN A 79 3.01 14.13 -2.36
CA ASN A 79 2.94 15.30 -3.22
C ASN A 79 3.74 15.09 -4.52
N MET A 80 4.96 14.57 -4.41
CA MET A 80 5.80 14.27 -5.56
C MET A 80 5.16 13.21 -6.46
N THR A 81 4.53 12.19 -5.87
CA THR A 81 3.81 11.14 -6.60
C THR A 81 2.61 11.72 -7.33
N PHE A 82 1.78 12.52 -6.67
CA PHE A 82 0.61 13.15 -7.28
C PHE A 82 0.99 14.16 -8.38
N GLU A 83 2.03 14.95 -8.20
CA GLU A 83 2.55 15.85 -9.23
C GLU A 83 2.97 15.11 -10.51
N ASN A 84 3.55 13.94 -10.35
CA ASN A 84 3.97 13.11 -11.50
C ASN A 84 2.79 12.41 -12.17
N ILE A 85 1.82 11.91 -11.38
CA ILE A 85 0.60 11.24 -11.91
C ILE A 85 -0.33 12.25 -12.60
N GLY A 86 -0.57 13.41 -11.99
CA GLY A 86 -1.52 14.42 -12.48
C GLY A 86 -1.13 15.07 -13.81
N LYS A 87 0.13 14.92 -14.25
CA LYS A 87 0.64 15.50 -15.51
C LYS A 87 0.73 14.49 -16.67
N LYS A 88 0.49 13.22 -16.41
CA LYS A 88 0.49 12.19 -17.45
C LYS A 88 -0.95 11.88 -17.85
N GLU A 89 -1.29 12.21 -19.08
CA GLU A 89 -2.42 11.54 -19.73
C GLU A 89 -2.18 10.04 -19.57
N ILE A 90 -3.18 9.34 -19.03
CA ILE A 90 -3.12 7.90 -18.79
C ILE A 90 -3.04 7.27 -20.20
N ASN A 91 -1.83 7.05 -20.69
CA ASN A 91 -1.60 6.35 -21.95
C ASN A 91 -2.40 5.05 -21.93
N ALA A 92 -2.91 4.62 -23.08
CA ALA A 92 -3.72 3.41 -23.27
C ALA A 92 -3.13 2.18 -22.52
N TYR A 93 -1.82 2.13 -22.37
CA TYR A 93 -1.10 1.11 -21.57
C TYR A 93 -1.41 1.18 -20.08
N GLY A 94 -1.44 2.37 -19.51
CA GLY A 94 -1.82 2.57 -18.10
C GLY A 94 -3.29 2.23 -17.85
N TYR A 95 -4.16 2.48 -18.83
CA TYR A 95 -5.56 2.10 -18.75
C TYR A 95 -5.76 0.57 -18.78
N ILE A 96 -5.03 -0.14 -19.64
CA ILE A 96 -5.07 -1.61 -19.73
C ILE A 96 -4.55 -2.23 -18.42
N ILE A 97 -3.43 -1.74 -17.89
CA ILE A 97 -2.88 -2.20 -16.61
C ILE A 97 -3.87 -1.94 -15.47
N LYS A 98 -4.49 -0.74 -15.43
CA LYS A 98 -5.56 -0.45 -14.44
C LYS A 98 -6.75 -1.41 -14.58
N LYS A 99 -7.20 -1.71 -15.79
CA LYS A 99 -8.29 -2.68 -16.00
C LYS A 99 -7.92 -4.09 -15.54
N ILE A 100 -6.71 -4.55 -15.85
CA ILE A 100 -6.23 -5.88 -15.44
C ILE A 100 -6.10 -5.93 -13.90
N LEU A 101 -5.53 -4.90 -13.29
CA LEU A 101 -5.43 -4.81 -11.82
C LEU A 101 -6.81 -4.69 -11.16
N HIS A 102 -7.73 -3.96 -11.76
CA HIS A 102 -9.10 -3.85 -11.25
C HIS A 102 -9.85 -5.18 -11.36
N ALA A 103 -9.73 -5.90 -12.48
CA ALA A 103 -10.29 -7.23 -12.65
C ALA A 103 -9.68 -8.23 -11.66
N TRP A 104 -8.35 -8.18 -11.46
CA TRP A 104 -7.66 -8.99 -10.46
C TRP A 104 -8.11 -8.68 -9.03
N ARG A 105 -8.29 -7.39 -8.69
CA ARG A 105 -8.84 -6.98 -7.38
C ARG A 105 -10.26 -7.51 -7.18
N PHE A 106 -11.08 -7.47 -8.23
CA PHE A 106 -12.43 -8.02 -8.17
C PHE A 106 -12.41 -9.51 -7.88
N VAL A 107 -11.56 -10.27 -8.56
CA VAL A 107 -11.40 -11.73 -8.36
C VAL A 107 -10.78 -12.05 -7.00
N SER A 108 -9.75 -11.29 -6.55
CA SER A 108 -9.08 -11.52 -5.26
C SER A 108 -9.94 -11.12 -4.06
N ASN A 109 -10.84 -10.14 -4.24
CA ASN A 109 -11.81 -9.71 -3.24
C ASN A 109 -13.12 -10.52 -3.29
N TYR A 110 -13.26 -11.40 -4.28
CA TYR A 110 -14.39 -12.35 -4.32
C TYR A 110 -14.21 -13.34 -3.17
N ASN A 111 -14.74 -12.96 -2.02
CA ASN A 111 -14.76 -13.83 -0.84
C ASN A 111 -15.61 -15.07 -1.17
N LEU A 112 -14.95 -16.19 -1.40
CA LEU A 112 -15.63 -17.48 -1.40
C LEU A 112 -16.45 -17.59 -0.11
N PRO A 113 -17.72 -18.05 -0.16
CA PRO A 113 -18.62 -18.14 1.01
C PRO A 113 -17.99 -18.86 2.22
N THR A 114 -17.04 -19.75 1.97
CA THR A 114 -16.26 -20.49 2.98
C THR A 114 -15.27 -19.61 3.76
N LYS A 115 -14.66 -18.58 3.12
CA LYS A 115 -13.77 -17.61 3.80
C LYS A 115 -14.55 -16.57 4.60
N SER A 116 -15.71 -16.15 4.08
CA SER A 116 -16.61 -15.22 4.75
C SER A 116 -17.11 -15.76 6.09
N LYS A 117 -17.54 -17.02 6.16
CA LYS A 117 -17.98 -17.68 7.41
C LYS A 117 -16.88 -17.74 8.47
N LYS A 118 -15.62 -17.97 8.05
CA LYS A 118 -14.48 -18.05 8.98
C LYS A 118 -14.08 -16.66 9.54
N ASN A 119 -14.18 -15.62 8.72
CA ASN A 119 -13.87 -14.24 9.15
C ASN A 119 -14.97 -13.68 10.06
N VAL A 120 -16.24 -13.97 9.76
CA VAL A 120 -17.36 -13.57 10.59
C VAL A 120 -17.31 -14.26 11.95
N LYS A 121 -17.02 -15.57 12.01
CA LYS A 121 -16.88 -16.30 13.26
C LYS A 121 -15.74 -15.72 14.14
N HIS A 122 -14.60 -15.36 13.53
CA HIS A 122 -13.48 -14.77 14.28
C HIS A 122 -13.76 -13.35 14.81
N HIS A 123 -14.67 -12.61 14.19
CA HIS A 123 -15.11 -11.31 14.72
C HIS A 123 -16.09 -11.46 15.87
N TYR A 124 -16.99 -12.45 15.84
CA TYR A 124 -17.93 -12.69 16.91
C TYR A 124 -17.29 -13.34 18.14
N ASP A 125 -16.34 -14.26 17.95
CA ASP A 125 -15.60 -14.89 19.05
C ASP A 125 -14.72 -13.89 19.87
N LYS A 126 -14.37 -12.73 19.28
CA LYS A 126 -13.68 -11.64 19.99
C LYS A 126 -14.62 -10.61 20.62
N GLY A 127 -15.91 -10.67 20.29
CA GLY A 127 -16.90 -9.70 20.71
C GLY A 127 -17.57 -10.03 22.05
N GLU A 128 -17.63 -11.29 22.43
CA GLU A 128 -18.32 -11.69 23.67
C GLU A 128 -17.65 -11.11 24.93
N ASP A 129 -16.33 -11.13 25.00
CA ASP A 129 -15.58 -10.54 26.13
C ASP A 129 -15.74 -9.02 26.24
N LEU A 130 -16.00 -8.34 25.11
CA LEU A 130 -16.15 -6.89 25.05
C LEU A 130 -17.58 -6.46 25.41
N TYR A 131 -18.57 -7.24 25.04
CA TYR A 131 -19.97 -7.00 25.37
C TYR A 131 -20.24 -7.21 26.86
N ASP A 132 -19.62 -8.21 27.48
CA ASP A 132 -19.74 -8.45 28.95
C ASP A 132 -19.13 -7.32 29.79
N LEU A 133 -18.21 -6.53 29.23
CA LEU A 133 -17.57 -5.39 29.88
C LEU A 133 -18.44 -4.13 29.84
N PHE A 134 -19.33 -3.98 28.87
CA PHE A 134 -20.16 -2.80 28.65
C PHE A 134 -21.64 -2.97 29.02
N LEU A 135 -22.12 -4.20 29.13
CA LEU A 135 -23.49 -4.48 29.58
C LEU A 135 -23.52 -4.64 31.10
N ASP A 136 -23.86 -3.57 31.76
CA ASP A 136 -24.12 -3.55 33.22
C ASP A 136 -25.16 -4.63 33.57
N LYS A 137 -24.85 -5.44 34.59
CA LYS A 137 -25.66 -6.58 35.08
C LYS A 137 -27.07 -6.22 35.54
N LYS A 138 -27.55 -5.00 35.31
CA LYS A 138 -28.76 -4.44 35.87
C LYS A 138 -30.03 -4.46 35.02
N HIS A 139 -29.99 -5.00 33.83
CA HIS A 139 -31.18 -5.06 32.95
C HIS A 139 -31.52 -6.52 32.59
N ARG A 140 -31.92 -7.34 33.55
CA ARG A 140 -32.82 -8.47 33.28
C ARG A 140 -34.22 -8.01 33.70
N PRO A 141 -35.21 -7.86 32.77
CA PRO A 141 -36.60 -7.82 33.16
C PRO A 141 -37.01 -9.19 33.67
N GLN A 142 -37.74 -9.19 34.81
CA GLN A 142 -38.41 -10.35 35.39
C GLN A 142 -39.52 -10.83 34.46
#